data_c83fe724468d15e2280100fd463ef4e3
#
_entry.id   c83fe724468d15e2280100fd463ef4e3
#
_cell.length_a   1.000
_cell.length_b   1.000
_cell.length_c   1.000
_cell.angle_alpha   90.00
_cell.angle_beta   90.00
_cell.angle_gamma   90.00
#
_symmetry.space_group_name_H-M   'P 1'
#
loop_
_entity.id
_entity.type
_entity.pdbx_description
1 polymer ?
#
loop_
_entity_poly.entity_id
_entity_poly.type
_entity_poly.pdbx_seq_one_letter_code
_entity_poly.pdbx_strand_id
1 'polypeptide(L)'
;LPVPSDISANLPGSFQFFGRGRQDLVNQNFMFSFDMFKGDASFKPVDWRFKVTGIANVNFLRARENGIVNQDPRAGKSRFDGFNSVEEAFVEWRVGDTPRVLPFLRGKGNEGGRSPFFDTTSMRVGIQQFTSDFRGFVFTDSNLGARMFGNFKSNRYQYNAVFFNMLEKDTNSALNAINFAEINWRNQYVYIANLYRQDTFVKGYTLQFSTLYNHEQPSQLQDQNLLRVRPSRLGFVIPHRIQAGYFGINGDGHFGRLNVTNSFYQVIGRDTFNGLAGRDQRIDAQMGAVE
;
A
#
# COMPACT_ATOMS: atom_id res chain seq x y z
N LEU A 1 -25.65 1.55 0.83
CA LEU A 1 -25.31 2.70 1.65
C LEU A 1 -26.41 3.74 1.55
N PRO A 2 -26.87 4.31 2.66
CA PRO A 2 -27.85 5.39 2.61
C PRO A 2 -27.21 6.57 1.87
N VAL A 3 -27.90 7.04 0.87
CA VAL A 3 -27.48 8.19 0.09
C VAL A 3 -28.08 9.41 0.76
N PRO A 4 -27.30 10.47 0.98
CA PRO A 4 -27.83 11.71 1.50
C PRO A 4 -29.01 12.21 0.67
N SER A 5 -30.05 12.65 1.34
CA SER A 5 -31.31 13.07 0.70
C SER A 5 -31.16 14.32 -0.18
N ASP A 6 -30.13 15.09 0.04
CA ASP A 6 -29.77 16.27 -0.75
C ASP A 6 -29.15 15.94 -2.11
N ILE A 7 -28.64 14.71 -2.28
CA ILE A 7 -28.23 14.15 -3.58
C ILE A 7 -29.43 13.46 -4.22
N SER A 8 -30.53 14.11 -4.19
CA SER A 8 -31.83 13.53 -4.34
C SER A 8 -32.15 12.99 -5.74
N ALA A 9 -33.21 12.21 -5.78
CA ALA A 9 -33.90 11.70 -6.95
C ALA A 9 -34.23 12.77 -8.05
N ASN A 10 -34.03 14.04 -7.76
CA ASN A 10 -34.24 15.13 -8.72
C ASN A 10 -33.12 15.27 -9.76
N LEU A 11 -31.98 14.60 -9.55
CA LEU A 11 -30.91 14.55 -10.53
C LEU A 11 -31.08 13.29 -11.39
N PRO A 12 -31.23 13.41 -12.72
CA PRO A 12 -31.37 12.26 -13.60
C PRO A 12 -30.27 11.22 -13.38
N GLY A 13 -30.66 9.99 -13.08
CA GLY A 13 -29.73 8.88 -12.87
C GLY A 13 -29.07 8.79 -11.50
N SER A 14 -29.48 9.60 -10.54
CA SER A 14 -28.76 9.75 -9.25
C SER A 14 -28.85 8.55 -8.31
N PHE A 15 -29.72 7.61 -8.42
CA PHE A 15 -29.85 6.50 -7.47
C PHE A 15 -29.98 5.10 -8.07
N GLN A 16 -29.39 4.92 -9.23
CA GLN A 16 -29.44 3.61 -9.90
C GLN A 16 -28.23 2.76 -9.48
N PHE A 17 -28.28 2.13 -8.34
CA PHE A 17 -27.19 1.28 -7.85
C PHE A 17 -26.92 0.05 -8.71
N PHE A 18 -27.90 -0.44 -9.44
CA PHE A 18 -27.78 -1.66 -10.24
C PHE A 18 -28.35 -1.43 -11.66
N GLY A 19 -27.80 -2.12 -12.62
CA GLY A 19 -28.28 -2.21 -13.98
C GLY A 19 -27.42 -1.46 -14.99
N ARG A 20 -27.66 -0.18 -15.26
CA ARG A 20 -26.91 0.57 -16.29
C ARG A 20 -25.60 1.13 -15.75
N GLY A 21 -24.55 1.12 -16.56
CA GLY A 21 -23.28 1.77 -16.24
C GLY A 21 -23.50 3.25 -15.87
N ARG A 22 -22.88 3.68 -14.78
CA ARG A 22 -23.08 5.01 -14.17
C ARG A 22 -21.94 5.93 -14.43
N GLN A 23 -20.80 5.36 -14.77
CA GLN A 23 -19.57 6.06 -15.04
C GLN A 23 -18.88 5.46 -16.25
N ASP A 24 -18.54 6.32 -17.19
CA ASP A 24 -17.62 6.01 -18.27
C ASP A 24 -16.27 6.63 -17.89
N LEU A 25 -15.26 5.82 -17.72
CA LEU A 25 -13.90 6.27 -17.39
C LEU A 25 -12.93 5.71 -18.41
N VAL A 26 -12.16 6.60 -19.02
CA VAL A 26 -10.95 6.23 -19.76
C VAL A 26 -9.77 6.82 -19.02
N ASN A 27 -8.90 5.94 -18.53
CA ASN A 27 -7.68 6.32 -17.84
C ASN A 27 -6.50 5.79 -18.64
N GLN A 28 -5.65 6.68 -19.11
CA GLN A 28 -4.48 6.35 -19.90
C GLN A 28 -3.23 6.80 -19.15
N ASN A 29 -2.35 5.84 -18.86
CA ASN A 29 -1.07 6.07 -18.19
C ASN A 29 0.09 5.85 -19.17
N PHE A 30 0.96 6.85 -19.29
CA PHE A 30 2.24 6.76 -19.98
C PHE A 30 3.34 6.70 -18.94
N MET A 31 3.98 5.53 -18.82
CA MET A 31 5.00 5.28 -17.81
C MET A 31 6.39 5.36 -18.42
N PHE A 32 7.27 6.11 -17.76
CA PHE A 32 8.69 6.22 -18.11
C PHE A 32 9.51 5.79 -16.89
N SER A 33 10.34 4.76 -17.07
CA SER A 33 11.17 4.24 -16.00
C SER A 33 12.65 4.23 -16.39
N PHE A 34 13.48 4.75 -15.50
CA PHE A 34 14.94 4.63 -15.57
C PHE A 34 15.40 3.79 -14.39
N ASP A 35 16.13 2.72 -14.68
CA ASP A 35 16.60 1.76 -13.68
C ASP A 35 18.08 1.46 -13.92
N MET A 36 18.93 1.79 -12.97
CA MET A 36 20.37 1.58 -13.00
C MET A 36 20.79 0.79 -11.76
N PHE A 37 21.53 -0.29 -11.97
CA PHE A 37 21.97 -1.14 -10.87
C PHE A 37 23.35 -1.75 -11.12
N LYS A 38 24.02 -2.13 -10.05
CA LYS A 38 25.24 -2.92 -10.05
C LYS A 38 25.00 -4.20 -9.27
N GLY A 39 25.35 -5.33 -9.87
CA GLY A 39 25.18 -6.66 -9.31
C GLY A 39 24.55 -7.60 -10.33
N ASP A 40 24.48 -8.86 -9.97
CA ASP A 40 23.83 -9.90 -10.78
C ASP A 40 22.72 -10.53 -9.95
N ALA A 41 21.47 -10.26 -10.33
CA ALA A 41 20.31 -10.78 -9.62
C ALA A 41 20.21 -12.31 -9.63
N SER A 42 20.88 -12.98 -10.56
CA SER A 42 20.86 -14.45 -10.69
C SER A 42 21.87 -15.14 -9.78
N PHE A 43 23.05 -14.53 -9.59
CA PHE A 43 24.18 -15.18 -8.91
C PHE A 43 24.69 -14.37 -7.72
N LYS A 44 24.42 -13.08 -7.68
CA LYS A 44 24.95 -12.16 -6.68
C LYS A 44 23.92 -11.12 -6.33
N PRO A 45 23.72 -10.84 -5.05
CA PRO A 45 22.79 -9.76 -4.65
C PRO A 45 23.18 -8.44 -5.30
N VAL A 46 22.20 -7.60 -5.56
CA VAL A 46 22.40 -6.24 -6.05
C VAL A 46 23.26 -5.45 -5.04
N ASP A 47 24.39 -4.91 -5.48
CA ASP A 47 25.24 -4.08 -4.64
C ASP A 47 24.59 -2.71 -4.39
N TRP A 48 24.06 -2.10 -5.46
CA TRP A 48 23.26 -0.89 -5.39
C TRP A 48 22.31 -0.79 -6.59
N ARG A 49 21.19 -0.09 -6.43
CA ARG A 49 20.20 0.19 -7.46
C ARG A 49 19.65 1.59 -7.28
N PHE A 50 19.47 2.29 -8.37
CA PHE A 50 18.76 3.55 -8.46
C PHE A 50 17.64 3.41 -9.48
N LYS A 51 16.42 3.77 -9.08
CA LYS A 51 15.27 3.72 -9.98
C LYS A 51 14.43 4.97 -9.84
N VAL A 52 13.97 5.50 -10.98
CA VAL A 52 12.97 6.57 -11.08
C VAL A 52 11.91 6.15 -12.08
N THR A 53 10.65 6.26 -11.69
CA THR A 53 9.49 6.01 -12.57
C THR A 53 8.53 7.18 -12.46
N GLY A 54 8.36 7.88 -13.57
CA GLY A 54 7.36 8.92 -13.75
C GLY A 54 6.18 8.42 -14.56
N ILE A 55 4.98 8.93 -14.28
CA ILE A 55 3.75 8.63 -15.03
C ILE A 55 3.10 9.94 -15.46
N ALA A 56 2.79 10.03 -16.76
CA ALA A 56 1.88 11.01 -17.29
C ALA A 56 0.51 10.36 -17.51
N ASN A 57 -0.48 10.87 -16.82
CA ASN A 57 -1.84 10.34 -16.82
C ASN A 57 -2.77 11.28 -17.56
N VAL A 58 -3.70 10.72 -18.33
CA VAL A 58 -4.79 11.44 -18.97
C VAL A 58 -6.10 10.71 -18.66
N ASN A 59 -7.04 11.42 -18.08
CA ASN A 59 -8.34 10.90 -17.67
C ASN A 59 -9.47 11.58 -18.45
N PHE A 60 -10.37 10.78 -18.99
CA PHE A 60 -11.68 11.22 -19.40
C PHE A 60 -12.72 10.55 -18.50
N LEU A 61 -13.54 11.35 -17.83
CA LEU A 61 -14.59 10.88 -16.95
C LEU A 61 -15.94 11.45 -17.41
N ARG A 62 -16.92 10.58 -17.56
CA ARG A 62 -18.32 10.94 -17.73
C ARG A 62 -19.14 10.20 -16.67
N ALA A 63 -19.65 10.93 -15.68
CA ALA A 63 -20.50 10.39 -14.64
C ALA A 63 -21.97 10.66 -14.96
N ARG A 64 -22.81 9.64 -14.86
CA ARG A 64 -24.27 9.79 -15.03
C ARG A 64 -24.96 10.18 -13.73
N GLU A 65 -24.27 9.98 -12.61
CA GLU A 65 -24.74 10.28 -11.26
C GLU A 65 -23.76 11.18 -10.54
N ASN A 66 -24.28 12.07 -9.71
CA ASN A 66 -23.49 12.91 -8.82
C ASN A 66 -23.47 12.32 -7.41
N GLY A 67 -22.41 12.60 -6.67
CA GLY A 67 -22.27 12.32 -5.24
C GLY A 67 -21.79 10.92 -4.87
N ILE A 68 -22.14 9.87 -5.60
CA ILE A 68 -21.68 8.51 -5.32
C ILE A 68 -20.51 8.14 -6.22
N VAL A 69 -20.68 8.33 -7.52
CA VAL A 69 -19.72 7.93 -8.55
C VAL A 69 -18.84 9.11 -8.93
N ASN A 70 -19.39 10.32 -8.94
CA ASN A 70 -18.63 11.55 -9.12
C ASN A 70 -18.23 12.11 -7.76
N GLN A 71 -16.93 12.09 -7.47
CA GLN A 71 -16.40 12.53 -6.18
C GLN A 71 -16.54 14.03 -5.96
N ASP A 72 -16.59 14.82 -7.04
CA ASP A 72 -16.89 16.25 -6.96
C ASP A 72 -18.11 16.59 -7.85
N PRO A 73 -19.29 16.63 -7.26
CA PRO A 73 -20.51 16.96 -8.01
C PRO A 73 -20.49 18.37 -8.62
N ARG A 74 -19.64 19.28 -8.14
CA ARG A 74 -19.52 20.64 -8.66
C ARG A 74 -18.73 20.69 -9.97
N ALA A 75 -17.83 19.73 -10.19
CA ALA A 75 -17.03 19.65 -11.41
C ALA A 75 -17.84 19.21 -12.65
N GLY A 76 -19.16 19.01 -12.51
CA GLY A 76 -20.03 18.57 -13.60
C GLY A 76 -19.96 17.05 -13.86
N LYS A 77 -20.67 16.62 -14.91
CA LYS A 77 -20.83 15.20 -15.23
C LYS A 77 -19.83 14.69 -16.26
N SER A 78 -19.07 15.56 -16.87
CA SER A 78 -18.08 15.20 -17.88
C SER A 78 -16.86 16.08 -17.73
N ARG A 79 -15.69 15.46 -17.66
CA ARG A 79 -14.42 16.16 -17.52
C ARG A 79 -13.29 15.42 -18.20
N PHE A 80 -12.33 16.20 -18.64
CA PHE A 80 -11.06 15.73 -19.15
C PHE A 80 -9.96 16.33 -18.28
N ASP A 81 -9.09 15.50 -17.76
CA ASP A 81 -8.09 15.90 -16.77
C ASP A 81 -6.76 15.19 -17.03
N GLY A 82 -5.66 15.82 -16.64
CA GLY A 82 -4.32 15.28 -16.76
C GLY A 82 -3.54 15.43 -15.48
N PHE A 83 -2.74 14.42 -15.16
CA PHE A 83 -1.93 14.40 -13.95
C PHE A 83 -0.56 13.79 -14.20
N ASN A 84 0.49 14.41 -13.67
CA ASN A 84 1.84 13.87 -13.71
C ASN A 84 2.28 13.48 -12.32
N SER A 85 2.87 12.29 -12.18
CA SER A 85 3.28 11.74 -10.91
C SER A 85 4.66 11.11 -10.97
N VAL A 86 5.31 11.01 -9.80
CA VAL A 86 6.46 10.16 -9.55
C VAL A 86 6.00 8.98 -8.69
N GLU A 87 5.99 7.78 -9.27
CA GLU A 87 5.52 6.57 -8.59
C GLU A 87 6.63 5.78 -7.93
N GLU A 88 7.86 5.89 -8.45
CA GLU A 88 9.04 5.33 -7.83
C GLU A 88 10.20 6.32 -7.97
N ALA A 89 10.93 6.52 -6.89
CA ALA A 89 12.21 7.25 -6.88
C ALA A 89 12.99 6.80 -5.66
N PHE A 90 13.87 5.81 -5.82
CA PHE A 90 14.58 5.22 -4.69
C PHE A 90 16.02 4.89 -4.99
N VAL A 91 16.79 4.82 -3.91
CA VAL A 91 18.11 4.21 -3.88
C VAL A 91 18.06 2.97 -3.01
N GLU A 92 18.63 1.89 -3.50
CA GLU A 92 18.81 0.63 -2.77
C GLU A 92 20.30 0.31 -2.69
N TRP A 93 20.75 -0.21 -1.57
CA TRP A 93 22.11 -0.70 -1.41
C TRP A 93 22.17 -1.90 -0.47
N ARG A 94 23.13 -2.75 -0.75
CA ARG A 94 23.47 -3.86 0.12
C ARG A 94 24.23 -3.35 1.34
N VAL A 95 23.72 -3.63 2.53
CA VAL A 95 24.37 -3.28 3.81
C VAL A 95 25.47 -4.30 4.14
N GLY A 96 25.21 -5.58 3.87
CA GLY A 96 26.17 -6.65 4.11
C GLY A 96 25.53 -8.01 4.27
N ASP A 97 26.31 -8.97 4.73
CA ASP A 97 25.83 -10.31 5.03
C ASP A 97 24.91 -10.28 6.26
N THR A 98 23.76 -10.92 6.19
CA THR A 98 22.74 -10.89 7.26
C THR A 98 23.31 -11.30 8.64
N PRO A 99 24.13 -12.35 8.79
CA PRO A 99 24.67 -12.70 10.10
C PRO A 99 25.64 -11.66 10.68
N ARG A 100 26.18 -10.78 9.83
CA ARG A 100 27.04 -9.65 10.25
C ARG A 100 26.21 -8.43 10.65
N VAL A 101 25.17 -8.11 9.86
CA VAL A 101 24.29 -6.96 10.07
C VAL A 101 23.33 -7.19 11.24
N LEU A 102 22.83 -8.42 11.37
CA LEU A 102 21.90 -8.85 12.41
C LEU A 102 22.50 -10.03 13.21
N PRO A 103 23.39 -9.76 14.18
CA PRO A 103 24.13 -10.81 14.88
C PRO A 103 23.25 -11.84 15.61
N PHE A 104 22.05 -11.46 16.04
CA PHE A 104 21.08 -12.36 16.68
C PHE A 104 20.51 -13.45 15.74
N LEU A 105 20.64 -13.28 14.42
CA LEU A 105 20.28 -14.28 13.41
C LEU A 105 21.45 -15.22 13.06
N ARG A 106 22.57 -15.04 13.70
CA ARG A 106 23.77 -15.84 13.47
C ARG A 106 23.54 -17.28 13.95
N GLY A 107 23.74 -18.25 13.07
CA GLY A 107 23.73 -19.68 13.46
C GLY A 107 24.97 -20.09 14.24
N LYS A 108 24.90 -21.18 15.02
CA LYS A 108 26.05 -21.79 15.66
C LYS A 108 27.11 -22.14 14.61
N GLY A 109 28.38 -21.81 14.87
CA GLY A 109 29.51 -22.09 13.96
C GLY A 109 29.80 -21.03 12.91
N ASN A 110 29.08 -19.91 12.88
CA ASN A 110 29.35 -18.80 11.99
C ASN A 110 29.95 -17.59 12.74
N GLU A 111 31.09 -17.78 13.37
CA GLU A 111 31.73 -16.75 14.20
C GLU A 111 32.21 -15.55 13.37
N GLY A 112 32.55 -15.74 12.09
CA GLY A 112 33.02 -14.67 11.20
C GLY A 112 31.91 -13.76 10.65
N GLY A 113 30.64 -14.09 10.86
CA GLY A 113 29.49 -13.31 10.37
C GLY A 113 29.35 -13.27 8.83
N ARG A 114 30.12 -14.05 8.08
CA ARG A 114 29.96 -14.23 6.64
C ARG A 114 28.91 -15.31 6.37
N SER A 115 28.04 -15.07 5.40
CA SER A 115 27.11 -16.11 4.95
C SER A 115 27.74 -16.92 3.81
N PRO A 116 27.92 -18.26 3.98
CA PRO A 116 28.35 -19.10 2.88
C PRO A 116 27.22 -19.28 1.82
N PHE A 117 26.03 -18.78 2.07
CA PHE A 117 24.81 -19.02 1.28
C PHE A 117 24.25 -17.73 0.65
N PHE A 118 25.04 -16.68 0.53
CA PHE A 118 24.60 -15.38 -0.01
C PHE A 118 23.42 -14.75 0.75
N ASP A 119 23.28 -15.07 2.04
CA ASP A 119 22.30 -14.39 2.88
C ASP A 119 22.71 -12.95 3.09
N THR A 120 21.85 -12.02 2.66
CA THR A 120 22.20 -10.60 2.62
C THR A 120 21.08 -9.74 3.18
N THR A 121 21.48 -8.58 3.70
CA THR A 121 20.62 -7.49 4.11
C THR A 121 20.82 -6.29 3.20
N SER A 122 19.75 -5.75 2.68
CA SER A 122 19.70 -4.53 1.88
C SER A 122 18.81 -3.49 2.52
N MET A 123 19.08 -2.23 2.20
CA MET A 123 18.23 -1.10 2.53
C MET A 123 17.79 -0.40 1.25
N ARG A 124 16.56 0.09 1.26
CA ARG A 124 15.99 0.92 0.20
C ARG A 124 15.33 2.14 0.83
N VAL A 125 15.61 3.32 0.28
CA VAL A 125 15.06 4.60 0.74
C VAL A 125 14.55 5.38 -0.45
N GLY A 126 13.38 5.96 -0.32
CA GLY A 126 12.71 6.74 -1.36
C GLY A 126 11.27 6.32 -1.59
N ILE A 127 10.69 6.80 -2.69
CA ILE A 127 9.34 6.42 -3.12
C ILE A 127 9.42 5.02 -3.73
N GLN A 128 8.70 4.07 -3.15
CA GLN A 128 8.78 2.67 -3.52
C GLN A 128 7.44 1.97 -3.36
N GLN A 129 7.14 1.09 -4.30
CA GLN A 129 5.99 0.20 -4.18
C GLN A 129 6.27 -0.90 -3.15
N PHE A 130 5.26 -1.22 -2.37
CA PHE A 130 5.29 -2.31 -1.42
C PHE A 130 3.93 -3.00 -1.31
N THR A 131 3.96 -4.32 -1.21
CA THR A 131 2.78 -5.17 -0.97
C THR A 131 3.04 -5.96 0.32
N SER A 132 2.13 -5.87 1.28
CA SER A 132 2.33 -6.41 2.63
C SER A 132 2.18 -7.92 2.73
N ASP A 133 1.41 -8.52 1.86
CA ASP A 133 1.10 -9.96 1.86
C ASP A 133 0.96 -10.49 0.44
N PHE A 134 0.80 -11.80 0.27
CA PHE A 134 0.79 -12.45 -1.04
C PHE A 134 -0.30 -11.92 -1.99
N ARG A 135 -1.38 -11.39 -1.46
CA ARG A 135 -2.52 -10.86 -2.24
C ARG A 135 -2.69 -9.34 -2.10
N GLY A 136 -1.96 -8.70 -1.19
CA GLY A 136 -2.06 -7.26 -0.96
C GLY A 136 -3.37 -6.84 -0.28
N PHE A 137 -3.97 -7.71 0.53
CA PHE A 137 -5.25 -7.41 1.18
C PHE A 137 -5.19 -6.23 2.15
N VAL A 138 -4.07 -6.07 2.86
CA VAL A 138 -3.96 -5.02 3.89
C VAL A 138 -3.28 -3.78 3.35
N PHE A 139 -2.21 -3.96 2.57
CA PHE A 139 -1.46 -2.84 2.04
C PHE A 139 -0.81 -3.18 0.70
N THR A 140 -1.14 -2.40 -0.32
CA THR A 140 -0.46 -2.38 -1.62
C THR A 140 -0.46 -0.96 -2.11
N ASP A 141 0.69 -0.30 -2.06
CA ASP A 141 0.79 1.10 -2.45
C ASP A 141 2.25 1.53 -2.71
N SER A 142 2.41 2.69 -3.36
CA SER A 142 3.70 3.34 -3.60
C SER A 142 3.80 4.59 -2.75
N ASN A 143 4.77 4.63 -1.81
CA ASN A 143 4.93 5.72 -0.87
C ASN A 143 6.39 6.00 -0.54
N LEU A 144 6.63 7.19 0.03
CA LEU A 144 7.96 7.57 0.49
C LEU A 144 8.29 6.89 1.81
N GLY A 145 9.40 6.18 1.84
CA GLY A 145 9.80 5.50 3.06
C GLY A 145 11.18 4.85 3.01
N ALA A 146 11.43 4.08 4.05
CA ALA A 146 12.64 3.28 4.19
C ALA A 146 12.25 1.81 4.41
N ARG A 147 12.98 0.91 3.77
CA ARG A 147 12.79 -0.53 3.85
C ARG A 147 14.12 -1.21 4.11
N MET A 148 14.18 -2.04 5.12
CA MET A 148 15.25 -3.01 5.35
C MET A 148 14.71 -4.40 5.04
N PHE A 149 15.41 -5.15 4.23
CA PHE A 149 14.98 -6.48 3.84
C PHE A 149 16.16 -7.39 3.58
N GLY A 150 15.91 -8.67 3.64
CA GLY A 150 16.96 -9.65 3.43
C GLY A 150 16.48 -11.08 3.64
N ASN A 151 17.46 -11.97 3.64
CA ASN A 151 17.25 -13.38 3.83
C ASN A 151 18.28 -13.97 4.81
N PHE A 152 18.00 -15.13 5.37
CA PHE A 152 18.92 -15.89 6.21
C PHE A 152 18.65 -17.39 6.18
N LYS A 153 19.63 -18.18 6.61
CA LYS A 153 19.64 -19.65 6.55
C LYS A 153 19.38 -20.20 5.15
N SER A 154 20.23 -19.79 4.18
CA SER A 154 20.15 -20.22 2.79
C SER A 154 18.80 -19.85 2.15
N ASN A 155 18.38 -18.62 2.34
CA ASN A 155 17.10 -18.13 1.84
C ASN A 155 15.85 -18.86 2.37
N ARG A 156 15.98 -19.71 3.41
CA ARG A 156 14.83 -20.37 4.02
C ARG A 156 13.91 -19.40 4.73
N TYR A 157 14.47 -18.30 5.20
CA TYR A 157 13.74 -17.19 5.81
C TYR A 157 14.02 -15.91 5.05
N GLN A 158 12.98 -15.11 4.86
CA GLN A 158 13.07 -13.76 4.33
C GLN A 158 12.36 -12.81 5.28
N TYR A 159 12.79 -11.56 5.34
CA TYR A 159 12.18 -10.55 6.17
C TYR A 159 12.12 -9.20 5.49
N ASN A 160 11.16 -8.39 5.93
CA ASN A 160 11.02 -6.98 5.60
C ASN A 160 10.68 -6.22 6.87
N ALA A 161 11.32 -5.07 7.04
CA ALA A 161 10.93 -4.04 7.99
C ALA A 161 10.80 -2.74 7.22
N VAL A 162 9.62 -2.11 7.25
CA VAL A 162 9.26 -0.99 6.38
C VAL A 162 8.64 0.11 7.19
N PHE A 163 9.01 1.34 6.88
CA PHE A 163 8.38 2.55 7.35
C PHE A 163 7.98 3.40 6.15
N PHE A 164 6.73 3.85 6.13
CA PHE A 164 6.23 4.81 5.16
C PHE A 164 5.68 6.07 5.84
N ASN A 165 6.06 7.22 5.29
CA ASN A 165 5.32 8.46 5.40
C ASN A 165 4.47 8.57 4.14
N MET A 166 3.15 8.44 4.32
CA MET A 166 2.23 8.27 3.21
C MET A 166 2.09 9.56 2.39
N LEU A 167 2.11 9.39 1.08
CA LEU A 167 1.84 10.44 0.12
C LEU A 167 0.34 10.53 -0.15
N GLU A 168 -0.17 11.73 -0.37
CA GLU A 168 -1.53 11.91 -0.85
C GLU A 168 -1.66 11.41 -2.28
N LYS A 169 -2.85 11.00 -2.68
CA LYS A 169 -3.14 10.50 -4.01
C LYS A 169 -4.04 11.47 -4.77
N ASP A 170 -3.79 11.58 -6.07
CA ASP A 170 -4.74 12.25 -6.95
C ASP A 170 -6.07 11.49 -6.98
N THR A 171 -7.15 12.24 -6.86
CA THR A 171 -8.50 11.69 -6.70
C THR A 171 -8.99 10.89 -7.91
N ASN A 172 -8.51 11.22 -9.10
CA ASN A 172 -8.98 10.63 -10.36
C ASN A 172 -8.11 9.50 -10.86
N SER A 173 -6.78 9.64 -10.72
CA SER A 173 -5.81 8.67 -11.21
C SER A 173 -5.33 7.69 -10.15
N ALA A 174 -5.52 8.01 -8.85
CA ALA A 174 -4.95 7.32 -7.71
C ALA A 174 -3.40 7.31 -7.68
N LEU A 175 -2.75 8.12 -8.51
CA LEU A 175 -1.31 8.30 -8.52
C LEU A 175 -0.85 9.19 -7.37
N ASN A 176 0.42 9.11 -7.01
CA ASN A 176 1.00 9.96 -5.98
C ASN A 176 0.81 11.45 -6.32
N ALA A 177 0.24 12.22 -5.40
CA ALA A 177 0.08 13.66 -5.53
C ALA A 177 1.43 14.36 -5.31
N ILE A 178 2.37 14.01 -6.16
CA ILE A 178 3.74 14.53 -6.17
C ILE A 178 4.06 15.01 -7.59
N ASN A 179 4.41 16.27 -7.71
CA ASN A 179 4.97 16.84 -8.92
C ASN A 179 6.37 17.38 -8.61
N PHE A 180 7.08 17.88 -9.63
CA PHE A 180 8.45 18.40 -9.46
C PHE A 180 8.55 19.63 -8.53
N ALA A 181 7.43 20.23 -8.15
CA ALA A 181 7.38 21.43 -7.32
C ALA A 181 6.88 21.16 -5.90
N GLU A 182 6.00 20.15 -5.70
CA GLU A 182 5.31 19.92 -4.45
C GLU A 182 5.19 18.44 -4.09
N ILE A 183 5.29 18.15 -2.80
CA ILE A 183 5.03 16.85 -2.21
C ILE A 183 3.83 17.01 -1.27
N ASN A 184 2.73 16.33 -1.58
CA ASN A 184 1.54 16.35 -0.74
C ASN A 184 1.54 15.17 0.23
N TRP A 185 1.65 15.47 1.51
CA TRP A 185 1.68 14.50 2.59
C TRP A 185 0.28 14.14 3.07
N ARG A 186 0.06 12.85 3.24
CA ARG A 186 -1.21 12.33 3.75
C ARG A 186 -1.40 12.47 5.26
N ASN A 187 -0.35 12.84 6.00
CA ASN A 187 -0.34 12.88 7.45
C ASN A 187 -0.65 11.52 8.09
N GLN A 188 -0.13 10.48 7.48
CA GLN A 188 -0.32 9.09 7.87
C GLN A 188 1.01 8.35 7.81
N TYR A 189 1.29 7.57 8.85
CA TYR A 189 2.49 6.76 8.97
C TYR A 189 2.13 5.28 9.03
N VAL A 190 2.85 4.47 8.28
CA VAL A 190 2.64 3.01 8.24
C VAL A 190 3.96 2.31 8.52
N TYR A 191 3.92 1.39 9.49
CA TYR A 191 5.04 0.53 9.86
C TYR A 191 4.65 -0.91 9.55
N ILE A 192 5.51 -1.64 8.84
CA ILE A 192 5.24 -3.02 8.44
C ILE A 192 6.44 -3.89 8.78
N ALA A 193 6.19 -5.07 9.35
CA ALA A 193 7.20 -6.09 9.53
C ALA A 193 6.64 -7.44 9.05
N ASN A 194 7.39 -8.08 8.17
CA ASN A 194 7.05 -9.39 7.61
C ASN A 194 8.20 -10.37 7.83
N LEU A 195 7.85 -11.59 8.17
CA LEU A 195 8.75 -12.74 8.22
C LEU A 195 8.15 -13.87 7.39
N TYR A 196 8.90 -14.32 6.39
CA TYR A 196 8.54 -15.45 5.55
C TYR A 196 9.37 -16.67 5.90
N ARG A 197 8.74 -17.83 5.90
CA ARG A 197 9.41 -19.12 6.03
C ARG A 197 9.02 -20.00 4.84
N GLN A 198 10.01 -20.32 4.02
CA GLN A 198 9.84 -21.22 2.89
C GLN A 198 9.77 -22.68 3.35
N ASP A 199 9.14 -23.53 2.56
CA ASP A 199 8.99 -24.96 2.80
C ASP A 199 8.43 -25.27 4.19
N THR A 200 7.40 -24.53 4.60
CA THR A 200 6.69 -24.79 5.85
C THR A 200 5.62 -25.83 5.61
N PHE A 201 5.56 -26.86 6.45
CA PHE A 201 4.70 -28.06 6.34
C PHE A 201 5.08 -28.96 5.16
N VAL A 202 5.14 -28.46 3.94
CA VAL A 202 5.52 -29.17 2.72
C VAL A 202 6.45 -28.29 1.87
N LYS A 203 7.23 -28.93 0.97
CA LYS A 203 8.03 -28.19 -0.02
C LYS A 203 7.12 -27.42 -0.95
N GLY A 204 7.50 -26.16 -1.21
CA GLY A 204 6.77 -25.28 -2.10
C GLY A 204 5.61 -24.50 -1.44
N TYR A 205 5.44 -24.61 -0.09
CA TYR A 205 4.51 -23.77 0.64
C TYR A 205 5.26 -22.79 1.54
N THR A 206 4.97 -21.50 1.38
CA THR A 206 5.58 -20.41 2.13
C THR A 206 4.59 -19.86 3.14
N LEU A 207 4.97 -19.82 4.40
CA LEU A 207 4.22 -19.17 5.48
C LEU A 207 4.76 -17.77 5.72
N GLN A 208 3.88 -16.80 5.91
CA GLN A 208 4.20 -15.42 6.26
C GLN A 208 3.52 -15.00 7.55
N PHE A 209 4.30 -14.43 8.46
CA PHE A 209 3.80 -13.61 9.56
C PHE A 209 3.93 -12.14 9.18
N SER A 210 2.83 -11.39 9.30
CA SER A 210 2.77 -9.99 8.94
C SER A 210 2.23 -9.17 10.09
N THR A 211 2.89 -8.07 10.39
CA THR A 211 2.35 -7.05 11.28
C THR A 211 2.38 -5.70 10.59
N LEU A 212 1.30 -4.93 10.74
CA LEU A 212 1.22 -3.57 10.23
C LEU A 212 0.62 -2.68 11.31
N TYR A 213 1.23 -1.53 11.53
CA TYR A 213 0.68 -0.48 12.37
C TYR A 213 0.42 0.76 11.52
N ASN A 214 -0.84 1.18 11.51
CA ASN A 214 -1.29 2.40 10.83
C ASN A 214 -1.55 3.50 11.87
N HIS A 215 -0.95 4.66 11.64
CA HIS A 215 -1.15 5.86 12.44
C HIS A 215 -1.55 7.01 11.52
N GLU A 216 -2.84 7.27 11.44
CA GLU A 216 -3.41 8.39 10.69
C GLU A 216 -3.73 9.52 11.66
N GLN A 217 -3.21 10.71 11.35
CA GLN A 217 -3.43 11.92 12.14
C GLN A 217 -4.55 12.77 11.56
N PRO A 218 -5.19 13.62 12.36
CA PRO A 218 -6.18 14.57 11.87
C PRO A 218 -5.62 15.42 10.73
N SER A 219 -6.35 15.50 9.63
CA SER A 219 -6.00 16.31 8.49
C SER A 219 -7.21 17.13 8.06
N GLN A 220 -6.97 18.33 7.55
CA GLN A 220 -7.97 19.19 6.94
C GLN A 220 -7.69 19.40 5.45
N LEU A 221 -6.92 18.49 4.85
CA LEU A 221 -6.59 18.57 3.43
C LEU A 221 -7.87 18.69 2.59
N GLN A 222 -7.88 19.70 1.74
CA GLN A 222 -8.94 19.95 0.78
C GLN A 222 -8.40 19.77 -0.63
N ASP A 223 -9.22 19.24 -1.52
CA ASP A 223 -8.92 19.21 -2.94
C ASP A 223 -9.02 20.61 -3.58
N GLN A 224 -8.67 20.71 -4.86
CA GLN A 224 -8.75 21.96 -5.64
C GLN A 224 -10.15 22.61 -5.65
N ASN A 225 -11.18 21.84 -5.27
CA ASN A 225 -12.57 22.30 -5.21
C ASN A 225 -13.02 22.61 -3.77
N LEU A 226 -12.08 22.70 -2.83
CA LEU A 226 -12.31 22.93 -1.41
C LEU A 226 -13.13 21.83 -0.72
N LEU A 227 -13.23 20.65 -1.32
CA LEU A 227 -13.79 19.49 -0.66
C LEU A 227 -12.74 18.82 0.20
N ARG A 228 -13.13 18.43 1.41
CA ARG A 228 -12.24 17.66 2.28
C ARG A 228 -11.96 16.29 1.69
N VAL A 229 -10.69 16.00 1.50
CA VAL A 229 -10.22 14.68 1.07
C VAL A 229 -10.18 13.74 2.27
N ARG A 230 -9.89 14.30 3.44
CA ARG A 230 -9.82 13.58 4.72
C ARG A 230 -10.49 14.39 5.83
N PRO A 231 -11.15 13.70 6.75
CA PRO A 231 -11.52 12.27 6.74
C PRO A 231 -12.54 11.94 5.66
N SER A 232 -12.86 10.64 5.52
CA SER A 232 -13.86 10.16 4.55
C SER A 232 -15.16 10.98 4.60
N ARG A 233 -15.80 11.16 3.45
CA ARG A 233 -17.06 11.91 3.29
C ARG A 233 -18.30 11.18 3.82
N LEU A 234 -18.15 9.98 4.35
CA LEU A 234 -19.26 9.23 4.95
C LEU A 234 -19.47 9.67 6.39
N GLY A 235 -20.69 10.07 6.71
CA GLY A 235 -21.08 10.52 8.03
C GLY A 235 -20.58 11.95 8.35
N PHE A 236 -20.30 12.20 9.62
CA PHE A 236 -19.76 13.50 10.07
C PHE A 236 -18.30 13.66 9.65
N VAL A 237 -18.00 14.73 8.93
CA VAL A 237 -16.66 15.03 8.42
C VAL A 237 -15.92 15.90 9.45
N ILE A 238 -15.43 15.27 10.51
CA ILE A 238 -14.64 15.91 11.57
C ILE A 238 -13.23 15.33 11.53
N PRO A 239 -12.18 16.16 11.55
CA PRO A 239 -10.82 15.66 11.63
C PRO A 239 -10.60 14.79 12.86
N HIS A 240 -10.10 13.56 12.68
CA HIS A 240 -9.91 12.60 13.76
C HIS A 240 -8.65 11.75 13.53
N ARG A 241 -8.29 10.97 14.54
CA ARG A 241 -7.12 10.09 14.51
C ARG A 241 -7.57 8.65 14.46
N ILE A 242 -6.92 7.88 13.57
CA ILE A 242 -7.09 6.43 13.49
C ILE A 242 -5.75 5.76 13.80
N GLN A 243 -5.77 4.84 14.76
CA GLN A 243 -4.62 4.00 15.11
C GLN A 243 -5.08 2.55 15.06
N ALA A 244 -4.44 1.75 14.21
CA ALA A 244 -4.82 0.35 14.03
C ALA A 244 -3.59 -0.54 13.84
N GLY A 245 -3.54 -1.62 14.59
CA GLY A 245 -2.57 -2.71 14.44
C GLY A 245 -3.22 -3.89 13.73
N TYR A 246 -2.56 -4.41 12.72
CA TYR A 246 -2.96 -5.58 11.94
C TYR A 246 -1.96 -6.70 12.21
N PHE A 247 -2.45 -7.87 12.52
CA PHE A 247 -1.66 -9.06 12.78
C PHE A 247 -2.13 -10.17 11.86
N GLY A 248 -1.25 -10.61 10.96
CA GLY A 248 -1.59 -11.53 9.89
C GLY A 248 -0.78 -12.81 9.89
N ILE A 249 -1.44 -13.90 9.51
CA ILE A 249 -0.82 -15.17 9.14
C ILE A 249 -1.31 -15.49 7.74
N ASN A 250 -0.36 -15.53 6.79
CA ASN A 250 -0.64 -15.75 5.39
C ASN A 250 0.15 -16.95 4.88
N GLY A 251 -0.33 -17.60 3.87
CA GLY A 251 0.35 -18.70 3.23
C GLY A 251 0.09 -18.74 1.74
N ASP A 252 1.09 -19.18 0.98
CA ASP A 252 0.99 -19.35 -0.46
C ASP A 252 1.86 -20.52 -0.92
N GLY A 253 1.35 -21.32 -1.82
CA GLY A 253 2.08 -22.43 -2.41
C GLY A 253 1.19 -23.61 -2.79
N HIS A 254 1.77 -24.81 -2.78
CA HIS A 254 1.07 -26.00 -3.22
C HIS A 254 1.22 -27.19 -2.28
N PHE A 255 0.16 -27.98 -2.18
CA PHE A 255 0.09 -29.27 -1.52
C PHE A 255 -0.15 -30.34 -2.59
N GLY A 256 0.91 -30.93 -3.10
CA GLY A 256 0.82 -31.83 -4.26
C GLY A 256 0.37 -31.09 -5.52
N ARG A 257 -0.86 -31.35 -5.98
CA ARG A 257 -1.45 -30.70 -7.17
C ARG A 257 -2.38 -29.53 -6.83
N LEU A 258 -2.64 -29.30 -5.55
CA LEU A 258 -3.53 -28.26 -5.10
C LEU A 258 -2.73 -27.00 -4.80
N ASN A 259 -3.02 -25.90 -5.49
CA ASN A 259 -2.52 -24.57 -5.14
C ASN A 259 -3.41 -23.98 -4.06
N VAL A 260 -2.81 -23.46 -3.01
CA VAL A 260 -3.51 -22.88 -1.87
C VAL A 260 -2.89 -21.54 -1.53
N THR A 261 -3.71 -20.52 -1.51
CA THR A 261 -3.38 -19.23 -0.90
C THR A 261 -4.35 -18.97 0.24
N ASN A 262 -3.83 -18.62 1.40
CA ASN A 262 -4.67 -18.30 2.55
C ASN A 262 -4.17 -17.06 3.27
N SER A 263 -5.09 -16.32 3.86
CA SER A 263 -4.81 -15.14 4.67
C SER A 263 -5.76 -15.07 5.85
N PHE A 264 -5.23 -14.74 7.01
CA PHE A 264 -6.01 -14.40 8.20
C PHE A 264 -5.41 -13.17 8.84
N TYR A 265 -6.27 -12.19 9.16
CA TYR A 265 -5.87 -10.97 9.85
C TYR A 265 -6.79 -10.69 11.04
N GLN A 266 -6.19 -10.31 12.15
CA GLN A 266 -6.81 -9.65 13.27
C GLN A 266 -6.42 -8.18 13.26
N VAL A 267 -7.40 -7.29 13.38
CA VAL A 267 -7.20 -5.84 13.45
C VAL A 267 -7.70 -5.34 14.80
N ILE A 268 -6.86 -4.61 15.48
CA ILE A 268 -7.21 -3.95 16.76
C ILE A 268 -6.80 -2.48 16.70
N GLY A 269 -7.61 -1.59 17.27
CA GLY A 269 -7.29 -0.18 17.21
C GLY A 269 -8.34 0.72 17.83
N ARG A 270 -8.22 2.01 17.50
CA ARG A 270 -9.11 3.06 17.95
C ARG A 270 -9.26 4.12 16.87
N ASP A 271 -10.49 4.53 16.66
CA ASP A 271 -10.88 5.70 15.90
C ASP A 271 -11.43 6.74 16.90
N THR A 272 -10.77 7.89 17.00
CA THR A 272 -11.15 8.91 18.00
C THR A 272 -12.46 9.62 17.68
N PHE A 273 -12.94 9.51 16.45
CA PHE A 273 -14.26 9.97 16.06
C PHE A 273 -14.75 9.24 14.81
N ASN A 274 -15.55 8.20 14.99
CA ASN A 274 -16.17 7.50 13.87
C ASN A 274 -17.30 8.34 13.27
N GLY A 275 -17.17 8.70 12.00
CA GLY A 275 -18.11 9.57 11.31
C GLY A 275 -19.54 9.04 11.21
N LEU A 276 -19.73 7.73 11.23
CA LEU A 276 -21.06 7.10 11.21
C LEU A 276 -21.68 7.02 12.61
N ALA A 277 -20.86 6.69 13.60
CA ALA A 277 -21.33 6.56 14.98
C ALA A 277 -21.39 7.92 15.73
N GLY A 278 -20.72 8.97 15.22
CA GLY A 278 -20.63 10.29 15.83
C GLY A 278 -19.86 10.31 17.15
N ARG A 279 -19.01 9.33 17.42
CA ARG A 279 -18.25 9.18 18.66
C ARG A 279 -16.98 8.37 18.47
N ASP A 280 -16.16 8.34 19.52
CA ASP A 280 -15.01 7.44 19.64
C ASP A 280 -15.45 5.97 19.51
N GLN A 281 -14.69 5.20 18.74
CA GLN A 281 -14.93 3.77 18.47
C GLN A 281 -13.66 2.95 18.62
N ARG A 282 -13.77 1.80 19.28
CA ARG A 282 -12.76 0.77 19.24
C ARG A 282 -12.86 0.01 17.90
N ILE A 283 -11.72 -0.25 17.31
CA ILE A 283 -11.61 -1.10 16.12
C ILE A 283 -11.27 -2.51 16.61
N ASP A 284 -12.11 -3.47 16.25
CA ASP A 284 -11.87 -4.90 16.45
C ASP A 284 -12.51 -5.63 15.28
N ALA A 285 -11.67 -6.15 14.37
CA ALA A 285 -12.12 -6.75 13.12
C ALA A 285 -11.25 -7.94 12.73
N GLN A 286 -11.85 -8.89 12.02
CA GLN A 286 -11.19 -10.07 11.52
C GLN A 286 -11.47 -10.23 10.03
N MET A 287 -10.50 -10.75 9.30
CA MET A 287 -10.62 -11.13 7.91
C MET A 287 -9.98 -12.50 7.70
N GLY A 288 -10.65 -13.36 6.96
CA GLY A 288 -10.13 -14.64 6.48
C GLY A 288 -10.42 -14.82 5.01
N ALA A 289 -9.45 -15.33 4.25
CA ALA A 289 -9.59 -15.70 2.85
C ALA A 289 -8.82 -16.99 2.57
N VAL A 290 -9.38 -17.85 1.75
CA VAL A 290 -8.74 -19.08 1.24
C VAL A 290 -9.12 -19.25 -0.22
N GLU A 291 -8.15 -19.52 -1.05
CA GLU A 291 -8.29 -19.81 -2.49
C GLU A 291 -7.57 -21.10 -2.84
#